data_68cfff4313fe405039cbcecec31bfa10
#
_entry.id   68cfff4313fe405039cbcecec31bfa10
#
_cell.length_a   1.000
_cell.length_b   1.000
_cell.length_c   1.000
_cell.angle_alpha   90.00
_cell.angle_beta   90.00
_cell.angle_gamma   90.00
#
_symmetry.space_group_name_H-M   'P 1'
#
loop_
_entity.id
_entity.type
_entity.pdbx_description
1 polymer ?
#
loop_
_entity_poly.entity_id
_entity_poly.type
_entity_poly.pdbx_seq_one_letter_code
_entity_poly.pdbx_strand_id
1 'polypeptide(L)'
;MARIREMILACTSEPLMTDKGAVATSEKALREAAACAPDSEAGRNLLALADVSKDKKLLDSFVPVLEQGVQGVIHPGYEVLVDTGRTSSRQPNIQQMPRKGGVRECFVPRPGYVLCSVDYSVAELRSLAQVLLDFFGESKMAEALIEGRELHLDMAAKLAGTTYEDAKARYEKKDAFIKDMRQLAKVVNFGRPGGLGAKKLVHYARDSYGVNVTLEQSYDLVRSWEDAYPEMRRY
;
A
#
# COMPACT_ATOMS: atom_id res chain seq x y z
N MET A 1 -18.86 14.88 17.86
CA MET A 1 -18.70 14.97 16.38
C MET A 1 -18.69 16.39 15.87
N ALA A 2 -19.59 17.32 16.30
CA ALA A 2 -19.59 18.72 15.89
C ALA A 2 -18.22 19.40 16.14
N ARG A 3 -17.69 19.34 17.36
CA ARG A 3 -16.41 19.92 17.74
C ARG A 3 -15.21 19.41 16.92
N ILE A 4 -15.22 18.15 16.50
CA ILE A 4 -14.18 17.59 15.62
C ILE A 4 -14.23 18.25 14.24
N ARG A 5 -15.44 18.44 13.69
CA ARG A 5 -15.62 19.11 12.39
C ARG A 5 -15.20 20.58 12.45
N GLU A 6 -15.50 21.27 13.54
CA GLU A 6 -15.02 22.64 13.78
C GLU A 6 -13.50 22.71 13.78
N MET A 7 -12.81 21.81 14.48
CA MET A 7 -11.35 21.74 14.48
C MET A 7 -10.79 21.44 13.08
N ILE A 8 -11.43 20.55 12.30
CA ILE A 8 -11.01 20.28 10.92
C ILE A 8 -11.13 21.55 10.07
N LEU A 9 -12.26 22.24 10.13
CA LEU A 9 -12.49 23.49 9.39
C LEU A 9 -11.57 24.64 9.84
N ALA A 10 -11.11 24.62 11.08
CA ALA A 10 -10.11 25.56 11.57
C ALA A 10 -8.70 25.30 11.02
N CYS A 11 -8.43 24.06 10.58
CA CYS A 11 -7.12 23.66 10.03
C CYS A 11 -7.05 23.73 8.50
N THR A 12 -8.17 23.57 7.79
CA THR A 12 -8.18 23.54 6.31
C THR A 12 -9.47 24.10 5.73
N SER A 13 -9.35 24.83 4.62
CA SER A 13 -10.48 25.30 3.80
C SER A 13 -11.04 24.22 2.88
N GLU A 14 -10.29 23.13 2.65
CA GLU A 14 -10.64 22.03 1.77
C GLU A 14 -10.68 20.70 2.54
N PRO A 15 -11.67 20.48 3.44
CA PRO A 15 -11.75 19.26 4.22
C PRO A 15 -12.19 18.08 3.34
N LEU A 16 -11.77 16.87 3.70
CA LEU A 16 -12.34 15.67 3.10
C LEU A 16 -13.84 15.59 3.42
N MET A 17 -14.62 15.29 2.38
CA MET A 17 -16.06 15.14 2.48
C MET A 17 -16.47 13.66 2.42
N THR A 18 -17.57 13.33 3.08
CA THR A 18 -18.23 12.03 2.90
C THR A 18 -19.10 12.04 1.64
N ASP A 19 -19.51 10.88 1.16
CA ASP A 19 -20.44 10.75 0.02
C ASP A 19 -21.78 11.48 0.24
N LYS A 20 -22.12 11.76 1.50
CA LYS A 20 -23.34 12.51 1.88
C LYS A 20 -23.10 14.03 2.03
N GLY A 21 -21.95 14.53 1.60
CA GLY A 21 -21.61 15.95 1.64
C GLY A 21 -21.32 16.51 3.05
N ALA A 22 -21.03 15.68 4.03
CA ALA A 22 -20.61 16.13 5.36
C ALA A 22 -19.08 16.06 5.49
N VAL A 23 -18.49 16.91 6.34
CA VAL A 23 -17.04 16.84 6.67
C VAL A 23 -16.72 15.48 7.26
N ALA A 24 -15.81 14.75 6.64
CA ALA A 24 -15.35 13.45 7.08
C ALA A 24 -14.56 13.57 8.39
N THR A 25 -14.75 12.59 9.28
CA THR A 25 -14.05 12.52 10.58
C THR A 25 -13.29 11.19 10.74
N SER A 26 -12.93 10.55 9.63
CA SER A 26 -12.09 9.37 9.62
C SER A 26 -10.65 9.69 10.05
N GLU A 27 -9.89 8.70 10.51
CA GLU A 27 -8.46 8.86 10.86
C GLU A 27 -7.70 9.62 9.76
N LYS A 28 -7.95 9.25 8.50
CA LYS A 28 -7.34 9.91 7.33
C LYS A 28 -7.70 11.40 7.28
N ALA A 29 -8.98 11.75 7.42
CA ALA A 29 -9.44 13.14 7.40
C ALA A 29 -8.84 13.98 8.54
N LEU A 30 -8.72 13.38 9.74
CA LEU A 30 -8.08 14.03 10.89
C LEU A 30 -6.60 14.33 10.62
N ARG A 31 -5.87 13.36 10.06
CA ARG A 31 -4.42 13.53 9.74
C ARG A 31 -4.19 14.54 8.61
N GLU A 32 -5.03 14.52 7.58
CA GLU A 32 -4.93 15.48 6.48
C GLU A 32 -5.20 16.91 6.96
N ALA A 33 -6.24 17.12 7.74
CA ALA A 33 -6.53 18.43 8.32
C ALA A 33 -5.40 18.89 9.28
N ALA A 34 -4.90 18.00 10.14
CA ALA A 34 -3.79 18.32 11.04
C ALA A 34 -2.51 18.72 10.27
N ALA A 35 -2.24 18.09 9.13
CA ALA A 35 -1.07 18.41 8.31
C ALA A 35 -1.13 19.81 7.68
N CYS A 36 -2.33 20.38 7.50
CA CYS A 36 -2.51 21.75 7.00
C CYS A 36 -2.15 22.81 8.04
N ALA A 37 -2.24 22.49 9.33
CA ALA A 37 -1.95 23.41 10.43
C ALA A 37 -1.27 22.71 11.61
N PRO A 38 -0.06 22.12 11.41
CA PRO A 38 0.58 21.22 12.39
C PRO A 38 0.92 21.90 13.72
N ASP A 39 1.23 23.17 13.69
CA ASP A 39 1.62 23.95 14.87
C ASP A 39 0.43 24.58 15.60
N SER A 40 -0.78 24.46 15.07
CA SER A 40 -1.99 24.95 15.72
C SER A 40 -2.44 24.00 16.84
N GLU A 41 -3.16 24.52 17.82
CA GLU A 41 -3.78 23.70 18.86
C GLU A 41 -4.78 22.68 18.24
N ALA A 42 -5.58 23.13 17.27
CA ALA A 42 -6.53 22.28 16.56
C ALA A 42 -5.80 21.14 15.81
N GLY A 43 -4.70 21.44 15.11
CA GLY A 43 -3.90 20.43 14.40
C GLY A 43 -3.31 19.39 15.33
N ARG A 44 -2.71 19.79 16.45
CA ARG A 44 -2.19 18.86 17.47
C ARG A 44 -3.30 17.98 18.06
N ASN A 45 -4.46 18.57 18.37
CA ASN A 45 -5.60 17.82 18.90
C ASN A 45 -6.17 16.84 17.89
N LEU A 46 -6.24 17.20 16.60
CA LEU A 46 -6.69 16.29 15.54
C LEU A 46 -5.72 15.13 15.36
N LEU A 47 -4.41 15.37 15.45
CA LEU A 47 -3.41 14.30 15.36
C LEU A 47 -3.52 13.32 16.53
N ALA A 48 -3.65 13.84 17.75
CA ALA A 48 -3.87 13.03 18.94
C ALA A 48 -5.16 12.20 18.85
N LEU A 49 -6.26 12.79 18.36
CA LEU A 49 -7.51 12.07 18.11
C LEU A 49 -7.36 10.97 17.05
N ALA A 50 -6.57 11.21 16.00
CA ALA A 50 -6.30 10.21 14.99
C ALA A 50 -5.54 9.00 15.58
N ASP A 51 -4.55 9.25 16.45
CA ASP A 51 -3.79 8.21 17.13
C ASP A 51 -4.69 7.40 18.10
N VAL A 52 -5.47 8.07 18.94
CA VAL A 52 -6.45 7.42 19.83
C VAL A 52 -7.48 6.60 19.04
N SER A 53 -7.95 7.10 17.90
CA SER A 53 -8.92 6.40 17.06
C SER A 53 -8.33 5.11 16.48
N LYS A 54 -7.04 5.11 16.14
CA LYS A 54 -6.32 3.94 15.68
C LYS A 54 -6.16 2.89 16.78
N ASP A 55 -5.71 3.31 17.96
CA ASP A 55 -5.53 2.41 19.11
C ASP A 55 -6.88 1.85 19.60
N LYS A 56 -7.92 2.69 19.62
CA LYS A 56 -9.29 2.24 19.92
C LYS A 56 -9.75 1.17 18.93
N LYS A 57 -9.49 1.33 17.61
CA LYS A 57 -9.82 0.32 16.61
C LYS A 57 -9.10 -1.00 16.86
N LEU A 58 -7.85 -0.96 17.30
CA LEU A 58 -7.11 -2.17 17.70
C LEU A 58 -7.78 -2.86 18.87
N LEU A 59 -8.10 -2.11 19.94
CA LEU A 59 -8.76 -2.63 21.14
C LEU A 59 -10.14 -3.19 20.83
N ASP A 60 -10.98 -2.48 20.08
CA ASP A 60 -12.35 -2.87 19.81
C ASP A 60 -12.47 -4.02 18.79
N SER A 61 -11.51 -4.17 17.88
CA SER A 61 -11.61 -5.12 16.76
C SER A 61 -10.74 -6.37 16.92
N PHE A 62 -9.56 -6.24 17.53
CA PHE A 62 -8.59 -7.34 17.56
C PHE A 62 -8.44 -7.98 18.94
N VAL A 63 -8.54 -7.22 20.04
CA VAL A 63 -8.47 -7.80 21.39
C VAL A 63 -9.58 -8.80 21.63
N PRO A 64 -10.87 -8.51 21.34
CA PRO A 64 -11.94 -9.49 21.48
C PRO A 64 -11.76 -10.74 20.64
N VAL A 65 -11.08 -10.62 19.50
CA VAL A 65 -10.76 -11.76 18.64
C VAL A 65 -9.73 -12.67 19.30
N LEU A 66 -8.70 -12.09 19.92
CA LEU A 66 -7.69 -12.87 20.64
C LEU A 66 -8.29 -13.59 21.86
N GLU A 67 -9.27 -12.98 22.50
CA GLU A 67 -9.98 -13.55 23.65
C GLU A 67 -10.94 -14.69 23.27
N GLN A 68 -11.40 -14.77 22.03
CA GLN A 68 -12.30 -15.82 21.52
C GLN A 68 -11.61 -17.15 21.23
N GLY A 69 -10.30 -17.23 21.40
CA GLY A 69 -9.56 -18.47 21.18
C GLY A 69 -10.02 -19.61 22.07
N VAL A 70 -10.40 -20.76 21.49
CA VAL A 70 -10.72 -21.98 22.23
C VAL A 70 -9.42 -22.72 22.55
N GLN A 71 -9.12 -22.87 23.83
CA GLN A 71 -7.84 -23.48 24.28
C GLN A 71 -6.60 -22.81 23.68
N GLY A 72 -6.66 -21.48 23.50
CA GLY A 72 -5.56 -20.72 22.90
C GLY A 72 -5.45 -20.82 21.38
N VAL A 73 -6.40 -21.44 20.70
CA VAL A 73 -6.41 -21.56 19.24
C VAL A 73 -7.56 -20.74 18.64
N ILE A 74 -7.25 -19.93 17.64
CA ILE A 74 -8.23 -19.16 16.89
C ILE A 74 -8.62 -19.91 15.61
N HIS A 75 -9.92 -20.03 15.38
CA HIS A 75 -10.50 -20.75 14.24
C HIS A 75 -11.26 -19.78 13.32
N PRO A 76 -10.59 -19.13 12.33
CA PRO A 76 -11.27 -18.24 11.39
C PRO A 76 -12.10 -19.03 10.38
N GLY A 77 -13.22 -18.48 9.96
CA GLY A 77 -13.95 -18.94 8.79
C GLY A 77 -13.30 -18.39 7.51
N TYR A 78 -13.12 -19.24 6.50
CA TYR A 78 -12.60 -18.84 5.20
C TYR A 78 -13.69 -18.85 4.14
N GLU A 79 -13.72 -17.78 3.34
CA GLU A 79 -14.53 -17.64 2.14
C GLU A 79 -13.59 -17.74 0.93
N VAL A 80 -13.83 -18.69 0.04
CA VAL A 80 -12.99 -18.93 -1.15
C VAL A 80 -13.67 -18.52 -2.45
N LEU A 81 -14.97 -18.20 -2.40
CA LEU A 81 -15.77 -17.79 -3.55
C LEU A 81 -16.03 -16.29 -3.51
N VAL A 82 -14.97 -15.49 -3.57
CA VAL A 82 -15.10 -14.03 -3.71
C VAL A 82 -14.83 -13.61 -5.16
N ASP A 83 -15.46 -12.51 -5.58
CA ASP A 83 -15.42 -12.03 -6.98
C ASP A 83 -14.00 -11.85 -7.55
N THR A 84 -13.04 -11.56 -6.67
CA THR A 84 -11.64 -11.37 -7.07
C THR A 84 -10.85 -12.67 -7.21
N GLY A 85 -11.43 -13.84 -6.91
CA GLY A 85 -10.73 -15.13 -6.85
C GLY A 85 -9.75 -15.28 -5.69
N ARG A 86 -9.66 -14.28 -4.78
CA ARG A 86 -8.85 -14.37 -3.56
C ARG A 86 -9.64 -15.05 -2.45
N THR A 87 -8.94 -15.52 -1.41
CA THR A 87 -9.59 -15.93 -0.17
C THR A 87 -9.88 -14.73 0.71
N SER A 88 -10.94 -14.79 1.48
CA SER A 88 -11.25 -13.84 2.55
C SER A 88 -11.40 -14.60 3.86
N SER A 89 -11.06 -13.99 4.99
CA SER A 89 -11.30 -14.60 6.30
C SER A 89 -12.26 -13.75 7.13
N ARG A 90 -13.08 -14.43 7.95
CA ARG A 90 -14.07 -13.80 8.82
C ARG A 90 -14.19 -14.54 10.14
N GLN A 91 -14.61 -13.84 11.17
CA GLN A 91 -14.92 -14.37 12.50
C GLN A 91 -13.81 -15.27 13.09
N PRO A 92 -12.58 -14.72 13.22
CA PRO A 92 -12.12 -13.35 12.98
C PRO A 92 -11.47 -13.17 11.60
N ASN A 93 -11.36 -11.90 11.13
CA ASN A 93 -10.59 -11.61 9.91
C ASN A 93 -9.10 -11.55 10.23
N ILE A 94 -8.42 -12.69 10.15
CA ILE A 94 -6.98 -12.80 10.41
C ILE A 94 -6.10 -12.27 9.26
N GLN A 95 -6.66 -12.09 8.05
CA GLN A 95 -5.91 -11.55 6.90
C GLN A 95 -5.66 -10.05 7.02
N GLN A 96 -6.45 -9.34 7.85
CA GLN A 96 -6.31 -7.90 8.07
C GLN A 96 -5.60 -7.55 9.38
N MET A 97 -4.87 -8.48 9.97
CA MET A 97 -4.13 -8.20 11.21
C MET A 97 -3.09 -7.10 11.02
N PRO A 98 -3.11 -6.08 11.88
CA PRO A 98 -2.20 -4.96 11.78
C PRO A 98 -0.74 -5.42 11.95
N ARG A 99 0.16 -4.79 11.20
CA ARG A 99 1.60 -5.07 11.28
C ARG A 99 2.28 -4.43 12.49
N LYS A 100 1.61 -3.46 13.11
CA LYS A 100 2.09 -2.72 14.29
C LYS A 100 1.11 -2.92 15.44
N GLY A 101 1.55 -2.68 16.66
CA GLY A 101 0.71 -2.72 17.85
C GLY A 101 0.66 -4.07 18.57
N GLY A 102 1.62 -4.98 18.31
CA GLY A 102 1.79 -6.21 19.10
C GLY A 102 0.79 -7.33 18.79
N VAL A 103 -0.20 -7.10 17.90
CA VAL A 103 -1.26 -8.10 17.64
C VAL A 103 -0.70 -9.37 16.98
N ARG A 104 0.25 -9.25 16.06
CA ARG A 104 0.85 -10.41 15.38
C ARG A 104 1.74 -11.22 16.29
N GLU A 105 2.39 -10.59 17.23
CA GLU A 105 3.26 -11.18 18.23
C GLU A 105 2.50 -12.06 19.23
N CYS A 106 1.18 -11.89 19.34
CA CYS A 106 0.30 -12.77 20.13
C CYS A 106 0.10 -14.15 19.47
N PHE A 107 0.40 -14.27 18.16
CA PHE A 107 0.30 -15.56 17.47
C PHE A 107 1.61 -16.30 17.58
N VAL A 108 1.62 -17.35 18.37
CA VAL A 108 2.78 -18.20 18.61
C VAL A 108 2.54 -19.61 18.05
N PRO A 109 3.58 -20.34 17.65
CA PRO A 109 3.44 -21.73 17.23
C PRO A 109 3.08 -22.61 18.43
N ARG A 110 2.42 -23.74 18.17
CA ARG A 110 2.24 -24.79 19.20
C ARG A 110 3.61 -25.34 19.65
N PRO A 111 3.72 -25.88 20.86
CA PRO A 111 4.94 -26.56 21.29
C PRO A 111 5.42 -27.61 20.26
N GLY A 112 6.67 -27.54 19.86
CA GLY A 112 7.27 -28.42 18.84
C GLY A 112 7.03 -27.99 17.39
N TYR A 113 6.35 -26.86 17.12
CA TYR A 113 6.11 -26.32 15.79
C TYR A 113 6.78 -24.97 15.61
N VAL A 114 6.90 -24.53 14.36
CA VAL A 114 7.37 -23.19 13.97
C VAL A 114 6.36 -22.54 13.05
N LEU A 115 6.26 -21.22 13.07
CA LEU A 115 5.52 -20.44 12.07
C LEU A 115 6.43 -20.22 10.87
N CYS A 116 5.95 -20.61 9.68
CA CYS A 116 6.64 -20.38 8.43
C CYS A 116 5.85 -19.34 7.62
N SER A 117 6.49 -18.25 7.22
CA SER A 117 5.91 -17.26 6.32
C SER A 117 6.58 -17.36 4.96
N VAL A 118 5.79 -17.65 3.93
CA VAL A 118 6.26 -17.75 2.54
C VAL A 118 5.44 -16.80 1.69
N ASP A 119 6.13 -15.98 0.89
CA ASP A 119 5.50 -15.05 -0.04
C ASP A 119 6.16 -15.17 -1.42
N TYR A 120 5.33 -15.13 -2.47
CA TYR A 120 5.85 -15.12 -3.84
C TYR A 120 6.35 -13.73 -4.19
N SER A 121 7.60 -13.65 -4.67
CA SER A 121 8.15 -12.39 -5.16
C SER A 121 7.38 -11.92 -6.40
N VAL A 122 6.72 -10.77 -6.30
CA VAL A 122 6.01 -10.06 -7.38
C VAL A 122 5.07 -10.96 -8.22
N ALA A 123 4.34 -11.87 -7.56
CA ALA A 123 3.47 -12.86 -8.22
C ALA A 123 2.51 -12.21 -9.24
N GLU A 124 1.90 -11.08 -8.88
CA GLU A 124 0.95 -10.35 -9.74
C GLU A 124 1.61 -9.85 -11.03
N LEU A 125 2.84 -9.31 -10.94
CA LEU A 125 3.58 -8.86 -12.13
C LEU A 125 4.08 -10.03 -12.97
N ARG A 126 4.41 -11.18 -12.36
CA ARG A 126 4.77 -12.41 -13.10
C ARG A 126 3.56 -12.95 -13.88
N SER A 127 2.41 -12.99 -13.24
CA SER A 127 1.16 -13.41 -13.91
C SER A 127 0.80 -12.47 -15.05
N LEU A 128 0.92 -11.16 -14.83
CA LEU A 128 0.69 -10.16 -15.89
C LEU A 128 1.67 -10.34 -17.06
N ALA A 129 2.96 -10.51 -16.78
CA ALA A 129 3.97 -10.75 -17.81
C ALA A 129 3.65 -12.00 -18.65
N GLN A 130 3.15 -13.07 -18.02
CA GLN A 130 2.71 -14.30 -18.72
C GLN A 130 1.49 -14.00 -19.60
N VAL A 131 0.49 -13.32 -19.08
CA VAL A 131 -0.71 -12.94 -19.85
C VAL A 131 -0.35 -12.11 -21.07
N LEU A 132 0.60 -11.16 -20.93
CA LEU A 132 1.07 -10.33 -22.03
C LEU A 132 1.78 -11.17 -23.11
N LEU A 133 2.60 -12.15 -22.70
CA LEU A 133 3.22 -13.11 -23.64
C LEU A 133 2.16 -13.92 -24.38
N ASP A 134 1.15 -14.43 -23.68
CA ASP A 134 0.09 -15.26 -24.27
C ASP A 134 -0.77 -14.46 -25.27
N PHE A 135 -1.04 -13.18 -25.00
CA PHE A 135 -1.86 -12.35 -25.89
C PHE A 135 -1.09 -11.69 -27.02
N PHE A 136 0.15 -11.31 -26.81
CA PHE A 136 0.89 -10.45 -27.75
C PHE A 136 2.15 -11.13 -28.30
N GLY A 137 2.56 -12.28 -27.76
CA GLY A 137 3.79 -12.97 -28.14
C GLY A 137 5.08 -12.31 -27.66
N GLU A 138 4.99 -11.16 -27.01
CA GLU A 138 6.12 -10.38 -26.50
C GLU A 138 5.77 -9.65 -25.21
N SER A 139 6.73 -9.50 -24.30
CA SER A 139 6.58 -8.70 -23.09
C SER A 139 7.95 -8.29 -22.54
N LYS A 140 8.20 -6.99 -22.47
CA LYS A 140 9.42 -6.43 -21.83
C LYS A 140 9.48 -6.76 -20.34
N MET A 141 8.33 -6.87 -19.70
CA MET A 141 8.23 -7.31 -18.31
C MET A 141 8.67 -8.77 -18.16
N ALA A 142 8.26 -9.65 -19.10
CA ALA A 142 8.68 -11.05 -19.09
C ALA A 142 10.17 -11.19 -19.38
N GLU A 143 10.71 -10.45 -20.36
CA GLU A 143 12.15 -10.42 -20.65
C GLU A 143 12.96 -10.09 -19.39
N ALA A 144 12.60 -9.01 -18.68
CA ALA A 144 13.28 -8.60 -17.45
C ALA A 144 13.23 -9.70 -16.35
N LEU A 145 12.09 -10.40 -16.24
CA LEU A 145 11.93 -11.49 -15.29
C LEU A 145 12.75 -12.73 -15.65
N ILE A 146 12.83 -13.08 -16.94
CA ILE A 146 13.64 -14.20 -17.46
C ILE A 146 15.13 -13.93 -17.24
N GLU A 147 15.56 -12.67 -17.40
CA GLU A 147 16.93 -12.24 -17.10
C GLU A 147 17.24 -12.16 -15.59
N GLY A 148 16.28 -12.47 -14.74
CA GLY A 148 16.43 -12.46 -13.27
C GLY A 148 16.44 -11.06 -12.67
N ARG A 149 15.96 -10.03 -13.38
CA ARG A 149 15.88 -8.67 -12.86
C ARG A 149 14.72 -8.54 -11.85
N GLU A 150 14.97 -7.78 -10.80
CA GLU A 150 13.90 -7.38 -9.85
C GLU A 150 13.13 -6.20 -10.46
N LEU A 151 11.86 -6.39 -10.79
CA LEU A 151 11.08 -5.43 -11.58
C LEU A 151 10.98 -4.03 -10.98
N HIS A 152 10.94 -3.91 -9.63
CA HIS A 152 10.92 -2.58 -9.02
C HIS A 152 12.27 -1.89 -9.11
N LEU A 153 13.35 -2.65 -9.11
CA LEU A 153 14.70 -2.10 -9.27
C LEU A 153 15.00 -1.81 -10.74
N ASP A 154 14.53 -2.64 -11.67
CA ASP A 154 14.60 -2.39 -13.11
C ASP A 154 13.87 -1.09 -13.47
N MET A 155 12.66 -0.90 -12.96
CA MET A 155 11.92 0.35 -13.13
C MET A 155 12.60 1.53 -12.43
N ALA A 156 13.20 1.33 -11.26
CA ALA A 156 13.96 2.36 -10.56
C ALA A 156 15.18 2.82 -11.36
N ALA A 157 15.88 1.89 -12.01
CA ALA A 157 17.00 2.21 -12.90
C ALA A 157 16.56 3.10 -14.07
N LYS A 158 15.41 2.80 -14.68
CA LYS A 158 14.81 3.61 -15.75
C LYS A 158 14.43 5.01 -15.25
N LEU A 159 13.81 5.12 -14.08
CA LEU A 159 13.47 6.39 -13.45
C LEU A 159 14.70 7.22 -13.06
N ALA A 160 15.78 6.55 -12.69
CA ALA A 160 17.06 7.18 -12.36
C ALA A 160 17.93 7.51 -13.58
N GLY A 161 17.54 7.10 -14.79
CA GLY A 161 18.34 7.27 -16.01
C GLY A 161 19.65 6.49 -16.00
N THR A 162 19.67 5.31 -15.37
CA THR A 162 20.88 4.48 -15.23
C THR A 162 20.64 3.02 -15.66
N THR A 163 21.69 2.20 -15.66
CA THR A 163 21.57 0.76 -15.95
C THR A 163 21.05 -0.01 -14.76
N TYR A 164 20.47 -1.20 -15.01
CA TYR A 164 20.02 -2.10 -13.94
C TYR A 164 21.17 -2.50 -13.00
N GLU A 165 22.35 -2.77 -13.57
CA GLU A 165 23.56 -3.18 -12.84
C GLU A 165 24.05 -2.08 -11.90
N ASP A 166 24.08 -0.82 -12.37
CA ASP A 166 24.44 0.33 -11.53
C ASP A 166 23.41 0.53 -10.41
N ALA A 167 22.12 0.53 -10.76
CA ALA A 167 21.06 0.65 -9.76
C ALA A 167 21.12 -0.46 -8.70
N LYS A 168 21.42 -1.71 -9.11
CA LYS A 168 21.58 -2.86 -8.21
C LYS A 168 22.77 -2.66 -7.28
N ALA A 169 23.93 -2.31 -7.81
CA ALA A 169 25.14 -2.07 -7.02
C ALA A 169 24.95 -0.92 -6.02
N ARG A 170 24.27 0.15 -6.42
CA ARG A 170 23.94 1.28 -5.53
C ARG A 170 22.89 0.91 -4.49
N TYR A 171 21.89 0.11 -4.84
CA TYR A 171 20.87 -0.36 -3.91
C TYR A 171 21.48 -1.26 -2.82
N GLU A 172 22.39 -2.15 -3.17
CA GLU A 172 23.15 -2.99 -2.23
C GLU A 172 23.99 -2.15 -1.25
N LYS A 173 24.56 -1.04 -1.72
CA LYS A 173 25.26 -0.04 -0.90
C LYS A 173 24.32 0.89 -0.11
N LYS A 174 23.00 0.63 -0.13
CA LYS A 174 21.97 1.41 0.58
C LYS A 174 21.86 2.87 0.12
N ASP A 175 22.18 3.17 -1.14
CA ASP A 175 22.03 4.50 -1.75
C ASP A 175 20.58 4.99 -1.56
N ALA A 176 20.42 6.17 -0.96
CA ALA A 176 19.11 6.73 -0.62
C ALA A 176 18.32 7.08 -1.89
N PHE A 177 18.97 7.65 -2.89
CA PHE A 177 18.32 8.05 -4.14
C PHE A 177 17.72 6.84 -4.88
N ILE A 178 18.47 5.73 -4.99
CA ILE A 178 17.97 4.50 -5.64
C ILE A 178 16.84 3.86 -4.81
N LYS A 179 16.90 3.94 -3.47
CA LYS A 179 15.80 3.47 -2.62
C LYS A 179 14.53 4.28 -2.86
N ASP A 180 14.64 5.60 -3.01
CA ASP A 180 13.49 6.47 -3.28
C ASP A 180 12.91 6.17 -4.67
N MET A 181 13.77 6.03 -5.69
CA MET A 181 13.34 5.61 -7.03
C MET A 181 12.65 4.24 -7.02
N ARG A 182 13.15 3.30 -6.21
CA ARG A 182 12.50 1.99 -6.06
C ARG A 182 11.16 2.06 -5.34
N GLN A 183 10.95 2.99 -4.41
CA GLN A 183 9.63 3.23 -3.81
C GLN A 183 8.65 3.81 -4.84
N LEU A 184 9.09 4.77 -5.66
CA LEU A 184 8.30 5.29 -6.79
C LEU A 184 7.97 4.19 -7.81
N ALA A 185 8.95 3.34 -8.13
CA ALA A 185 8.77 2.19 -9.01
C ALA A 185 7.70 1.21 -8.48
N LYS A 186 7.65 0.96 -7.17
CA LYS A 186 6.58 0.15 -6.57
C LYS A 186 5.21 0.77 -6.76
N VAL A 187 5.09 2.08 -6.56
CA VAL A 187 3.83 2.80 -6.75
C VAL A 187 3.27 2.58 -8.16
N VAL A 188 4.12 2.76 -9.18
CA VAL A 188 3.67 2.64 -10.57
C VAL A 188 3.50 1.17 -11.00
N ASN A 189 4.38 0.27 -10.58
CA ASN A 189 4.31 -1.16 -10.91
C ASN A 189 3.08 -1.87 -10.32
N PHE A 190 2.54 -1.40 -9.20
CA PHE A 190 1.31 -1.95 -8.64
C PHE A 190 0.07 -1.13 -9.00
N GLY A 191 0.21 0.17 -9.20
CA GLY A 191 -0.92 1.04 -9.52
C GLY A 191 -1.38 0.90 -10.97
N ARG A 192 -0.46 0.87 -11.93
CA ARG A 192 -0.80 0.84 -13.36
C ARG A 192 -1.47 -0.46 -13.83
N PRO A 193 -1.01 -1.65 -13.46
CA PRO A 193 -1.73 -2.90 -13.77
C PRO A 193 -3.16 -2.91 -13.24
N GLY A 194 -3.41 -2.25 -12.11
CA GLY A 194 -4.75 -2.07 -11.54
C GLY A 194 -5.58 -0.94 -12.19
N GLY A 195 -5.14 -0.36 -13.30
CA GLY A 195 -5.87 0.68 -14.03
C GLY A 195 -5.81 2.08 -13.38
N LEU A 196 -4.91 2.33 -12.43
CA LEU A 196 -4.80 3.64 -11.81
C LEU A 196 -4.23 4.67 -12.80
N GLY A 197 -5.01 5.70 -13.14
CA GLY A 197 -4.54 6.88 -13.85
C GLY A 197 -3.73 7.81 -12.94
N ALA A 198 -2.98 8.76 -13.52
CA ALA A 198 -2.06 9.66 -12.80
C ALA A 198 -2.71 10.37 -11.60
N LYS A 199 -3.94 10.88 -11.72
CA LYS A 199 -4.65 11.55 -10.62
C LYS A 199 -4.85 10.64 -9.40
N LYS A 200 -5.27 9.38 -9.62
CA LYS A 200 -5.47 8.41 -8.53
C LYS A 200 -4.12 7.90 -7.98
N LEU A 201 -3.09 7.86 -8.83
CA LEU A 201 -1.75 7.41 -8.44
C LEU A 201 -1.13 8.32 -7.39
N VAL A 202 -1.38 9.64 -7.40
CA VAL A 202 -0.94 10.59 -6.36
C VAL A 202 -1.45 10.17 -4.98
N HIS A 203 -2.75 9.87 -4.87
CA HIS A 203 -3.34 9.41 -3.59
C HIS A 203 -2.81 8.03 -3.19
N TYR A 204 -2.69 7.12 -4.16
CA TYR A 204 -2.17 5.77 -3.93
C TYR A 204 -0.73 5.79 -3.44
N ALA A 205 0.14 6.63 -4.01
CA ALA A 205 1.52 6.82 -3.58
C ALA A 205 1.61 7.23 -2.11
N ARG A 206 0.83 8.24 -1.73
CA ARG A 206 0.80 8.75 -0.37
C ARG A 206 0.20 7.72 0.61
N ASP A 207 -0.96 7.18 0.29
CA ASP A 207 -1.76 6.37 1.23
C ASP A 207 -1.17 4.97 1.42
N SER A 208 -0.60 4.36 0.37
CA SER A 208 -0.09 2.98 0.41
C SER A 208 1.42 2.89 0.66
N TYR A 209 2.17 3.90 0.22
CA TYR A 209 3.64 3.87 0.27
C TYR A 209 4.28 5.01 1.07
N GLY A 210 3.48 5.99 1.53
CA GLY A 210 3.98 7.17 2.25
C GLY A 210 4.85 8.09 1.38
N VAL A 211 4.68 8.02 0.05
CA VAL A 211 5.46 8.81 -0.92
C VAL A 211 4.59 9.94 -1.45
N ASN A 212 5.07 11.17 -1.29
CA ASN A 212 4.43 12.34 -1.85
C ASN A 212 4.94 12.59 -3.27
N VAL A 213 4.02 12.60 -4.23
CA VAL A 213 4.30 12.95 -5.63
C VAL A 213 3.34 14.04 -6.08
N THR A 214 3.82 14.99 -6.88
CA THR A 214 2.95 15.96 -7.52
C THR A 214 2.15 15.31 -8.67
N LEU A 215 1.11 15.98 -9.13
CA LEU A 215 0.35 15.48 -10.28
C LEU A 215 1.22 15.39 -11.55
N GLU A 216 2.11 16.34 -11.75
CA GLU A 216 3.07 16.36 -12.86
C GLU A 216 4.02 15.16 -12.79
N GLN A 217 4.67 14.96 -11.63
CA GLN A 217 5.51 13.78 -11.38
C GLN A 217 4.74 12.47 -11.60
N SER A 218 3.48 12.44 -11.23
CA SER A 218 2.64 11.24 -11.45
C SER A 218 2.38 10.98 -12.92
N TYR A 219 2.20 12.01 -13.74
CA TYR A 219 2.12 11.85 -15.21
C TYR A 219 3.44 11.35 -15.80
N ASP A 220 4.57 11.84 -15.31
CA ASP A 220 5.89 11.37 -15.78
C ASP A 220 6.16 9.92 -15.38
N LEU A 221 5.77 9.52 -14.16
CA LEU A 221 5.84 8.12 -13.72
C LEU A 221 5.00 7.20 -14.59
N VAL A 222 3.77 7.59 -14.92
CA VAL A 222 2.89 6.81 -15.80
C VAL A 222 3.52 6.68 -17.20
N ARG A 223 4.03 7.76 -17.76
CA ARG A 223 4.68 7.79 -19.07
C ARG A 223 5.92 6.89 -19.10
N SER A 224 6.81 7.05 -18.12
CA SER A 224 8.01 6.24 -17.99
C SER A 224 7.72 4.74 -17.85
N TRP A 225 6.62 4.40 -17.16
CA TRP A 225 6.18 3.02 -17.01
C TRP A 225 5.64 2.46 -18.34
N GLU A 226 4.83 3.22 -19.08
CA GLU A 226 4.30 2.84 -20.38
C GLU A 226 5.39 2.72 -21.45
N ASP A 227 6.44 3.52 -21.34
CA ASP A 227 7.62 3.42 -22.21
C ASP A 227 8.50 2.21 -21.84
N ALA A 228 8.53 1.85 -20.56
CA ALA A 228 9.23 0.65 -20.09
C ALA A 228 8.53 -0.66 -20.50
N TYR A 229 7.20 -0.62 -20.56
CA TYR A 229 6.34 -1.77 -20.87
C TYR A 229 5.31 -1.39 -21.95
N PRO A 230 5.77 -1.18 -23.22
CA PRO A 230 4.92 -0.69 -24.29
C PRO A 230 3.75 -1.62 -24.63
N GLU A 231 3.88 -2.91 -24.39
CA GLU A 231 2.82 -3.90 -24.53
C GLU A 231 1.57 -3.58 -23.68
N MET A 232 1.75 -2.87 -22.57
CA MET A 232 0.65 -2.46 -21.68
C MET A 232 -0.30 -1.41 -22.31
N ARG A 233 0.13 -0.74 -23.39
CA ARG A 233 -0.77 0.14 -24.15
C ARG A 233 -1.77 -0.63 -25.02
N ARG A 234 -1.47 -1.92 -25.26
CA ARG A 234 -2.29 -2.83 -26.05
C ARG A 234 -3.20 -3.70 -25.18
N TYR A 235 -2.87 -3.83 -23.90
CA TYR A 235 -3.61 -4.57 -22.90
C TYR A 235 -4.77 -3.74 -22.33
#